data_3d9411bb88780159976b02bbc0db1a5a
#
_entry.id   3d9411bb88780159976b02bbc0db1a5a
#
_cell.length_a   1.000
_cell.length_b   1.000
_cell.length_c   1.000
_cell.angle_alpha   90.00
_cell.angle_beta   90.00
_cell.angle_gamma   90.00
#
_symmetry.space_group_name_H-M   'P 1'
#
loop_
_entity.id
_entity.type
_entity.pdbx_description
1 polymer ?
#
loop_
_entity_poly.entity_id
_entity_poly.type
_entity_poly.pdbx_seq_one_letter_code
_entity_poly.pdbx_strand_id
1 'polypeptide(L)'
;MNKKDIGEIKRRFNLEHNNITCIRGCYVNNQGEVISSFTRYLQGMGQEEAEKYLAIFKRTLSGTQGQNLIDIDFDPERLSDSPEHQLLTALKDTALKDDETVEYFFQQIIGNLQMEDHYLILLMHDGYDVPFRSRDDGSKDYERSDGVFHYILCSVCPVKLTKPSLSYDAGNNDFRSKESDWIVGAPEMGFLFPAFEEGAANIYQALYYTRDTSVSHEDFVNAVFQSELPMPAEHQREVFQTLLEQTLQEECSMEVMQAVHEQVMEKLEEQKADKHAEPLKLTKYDVTDVLAECGVSTAKMEAFNDQYDQAFGEQARISAVNITSPKQFEVKTPSVVIKINSDRTDLVETRTIDGHSYILIRADEGVEVNGVSVNV
;
A
#
# COMPACT_ATOMS: atom_id res chain seq x y z
N MET A 1 2.43 -6.56 -9.22
CA MET A 1 1.42 -5.84 -10.07
C MET A 1 1.85 -4.40 -10.27
N ASN A 2 1.69 -3.80 -11.47
CA ASN A 2 1.95 -2.38 -11.69
C ASN A 2 0.70 -1.50 -11.45
N LYS A 3 0.87 -0.19 -11.44
CA LYS A 3 -0.22 0.78 -11.15
C LYS A 3 -1.37 0.72 -12.16
N LYS A 4 -1.08 0.35 -13.42
CA LYS A 4 -2.08 0.23 -14.49
C LYS A 4 -2.95 -1.01 -14.26
N ASP A 5 -2.33 -2.12 -13.91
CA ASP A 5 -3.00 -3.39 -13.64
C ASP A 5 -3.91 -3.27 -12.42
N ILE A 6 -3.40 -2.69 -11.32
CA ILE A 6 -4.21 -2.38 -10.13
C ILE A 6 -5.40 -1.47 -10.51
N GLY A 7 -5.14 -0.43 -11.30
CA GLY A 7 -6.17 0.49 -11.78
C GLY A 7 -7.22 -0.18 -12.68
N GLU A 8 -6.83 -1.21 -13.44
CA GLU A 8 -7.72 -1.98 -14.30
C GLU A 8 -8.67 -2.84 -13.46
N ILE A 9 -8.15 -3.58 -12.50
CA ILE A 9 -8.98 -4.38 -11.59
C ILE A 9 -9.84 -3.49 -10.70
N LYS A 10 -9.31 -2.39 -10.19
CA LYS A 10 -10.05 -1.45 -9.34
C LYS A 10 -11.27 -0.82 -10.03
N ARG A 11 -11.26 -0.65 -11.35
CA ARG A 11 -12.40 -0.14 -12.12
C ARG A 11 -13.56 -1.12 -12.18
N ARG A 12 -13.34 -2.39 -11.88
CA ARG A 12 -14.39 -3.40 -11.84
C ARG A 12 -15.34 -3.24 -10.66
N PHE A 13 -14.89 -2.60 -9.56
CA PHE A 13 -15.71 -2.39 -8.36
C PHE A 13 -16.71 -1.26 -8.55
N ASN A 14 -17.65 -1.49 -9.45
CA ASN A 14 -18.87 -0.70 -9.66
C ASN A 14 -20.00 -1.65 -10.09
N LEU A 15 -21.25 -1.19 -10.06
CA LEU A 15 -22.42 -2.02 -10.30
C LEU A 15 -22.53 -2.53 -11.75
N GLU A 16 -21.97 -1.81 -12.70
CA GLU A 16 -22.16 -2.08 -14.14
C GLU A 16 -21.10 -3.01 -14.74
N HIS A 17 -19.91 -3.09 -14.13
CA HIS A 17 -18.74 -3.74 -14.76
C HIS A 17 -18.15 -4.88 -13.94
N ASN A 18 -18.87 -5.44 -12.97
CA ASN A 18 -18.39 -6.59 -12.20
C ASN A 18 -19.16 -7.87 -12.58
N ASN A 19 -18.53 -9.02 -12.32
CA ASN A 19 -19.16 -10.35 -12.40
C ASN A 19 -19.20 -11.03 -11.03
N ILE A 20 -19.19 -10.23 -9.96
CA ILE A 20 -19.25 -10.72 -8.57
C ILE A 20 -20.63 -11.33 -8.34
N THR A 21 -20.67 -12.64 -8.13
CA THR A 21 -21.93 -13.35 -7.87
C THR A 21 -22.31 -13.30 -6.40
N CYS A 22 -21.37 -13.57 -5.51
CA CYS A 22 -21.62 -13.57 -4.07
C CYS A 22 -20.45 -12.97 -3.29
N ILE A 23 -20.76 -12.49 -2.09
CA ILE A 23 -19.83 -12.05 -1.07
C ILE A 23 -20.01 -12.97 0.13
N ARG A 24 -18.92 -13.57 0.58
CA ARG A 24 -18.87 -14.38 1.80
C ARG A 24 -18.38 -13.48 2.93
N GLY A 25 -19.06 -13.50 4.08
CA GLY A 25 -18.71 -12.68 5.21
C GLY A 25 -18.67 -13.50 6.50
N CYS A 26 -17.69 -13.18 7.37
CA CYS A 26 -17.57 -13.73 8.71
C CYS A 26 -17.36 -12.58 9.69
N TYR A 27 -18.30 -12.39 10.60
CA TYR A 27 -18.23 -11.39 11.68
C TYR A 27 -17.73 -12.03 12.94
N VAL A 28 -16.67 -11.49 13.50
CA VAL A 28 -15.90 -12.06 14.61
C VAL A 28 -15.75 -11.02 15.72
N ASN A 29 -15.86 -11.44 16.98
CA ASN A 29 -15.58 -10.57 18.11
C ASN A 29 -14.06 -10.45 18.37
N ASN A 30 -13.67 -9.59 19.30
CA ASN A 30 -12.28 -9.38 19.68
C ASN A 30 -11.65 -10.55 20.46
N GLN A 31 -12.40 -11.62 20.75
CA GLN A 31 -11.92 -12.84 21.37
C GLN A 31 -11.70 -13.98 20.34
N GLY A 32 -11.95 -13.69 19.05
CA GLY A 32 -11.86 -14.68 17.98
C GLY A 32 -13.08 -15.60 17.87
N GLU A 33 -14.21 -15.24 18.49
CA GLU A 33 -15.44 -16.03 18.38
C GLU A 33 -16.28 -15.52 17.20
N VAL A 34 -16.74 -16.45 16.36
CA VAL A 34 -17.62 -16.12 15.23
C VAL A 34 -19.01 -15.76 15.75
N ILE A 35 -19.42 -14.52 15.53
CA ILE A 35 -20.76 -14.03 15.85
C ILE A 35 -21.75 -14.43 14.74
N SER A 36 -21.33 -14.30 13.47
CA SER A 36 -22.19 -14.57 12.32
C SER A 36 -21.37 -14.82 11.06
N SER A 37 -21.75 -15.85 10.29
CA SER A 37 -21.27 -16.07 8.92
C SER A 37 -22.45 -15.87 7.96
N PHE A 38 -22.19 -15.29 6.78
CA PHE A 38 -23.24 -15.02 5.82
C PHE A 38 -22.74 -15.08 4.37
N THR A 39 -23.70 -15.30 3.47
CA THR A 39 -23.53 -15.13 2.03
C THR A 39 -24.47 -14.05 1.54
N ARG A 40 -23.94 -13.10 0.77
CA ARG A 40 -24.73 -12.04 0.12
C ARG A 40 -24.54 -12.12 -1.39
N TYR A 41 -25.63 -11.98 -2.10
CA TYR A 41 -25.63 -11.95 -3.55
C TYR A 41 -25.85 -10.52 -4.04
N LEU A 42 -24.98 -10.00 -4.89
CA LEU A 42 -25.11 -8.63 -5.42
C LEU A 42 -26.40 -8.49 -6.24
N GLN A 43 -26.77 -9.53 -6.97
CA GLN A 43 -28.09 -9.58 -7.64
C GLN A 43 -29.21 -9.67 -6.60
N GLY A 44 -30.06 -8.65 -6.55
CA GLY A 44 -31.16 -8.55 -5.58
C GLY A 44 -30.83 -7.76 -4.32
N MET A 45 -29.60 -7.30 -4.15
CA MET A 45 -29.22 -6.35 -3.13
C MET A 45 -29.61 -4.92 -3.54
N GLY A 46 -30.01 -4.08 -2.56
CA GLY A 46 -30.26 -2.68 -2.84
C GLY A 46 -28.99 -1.97 -3.32
N GLN A 47 -29.14 -1.03 -4.27
CA GLN A 47 -28.00 -0.34 -4.90
C GLN A 47 -27.06 0.27 -3.86
N GLU A 48 -27.58 1.00 -2.88
CA GLU A 48 -26.77 1.63 -1.84
C GLU A 48 -25.99 0.64 -0.97
N GLU A 49 -26.57 -0.54 -0.72
CA GLU A 49 -25.90 -1.60 0.03
C GLU A 49 -24.77 -2.22 -0.79
N ALA A 50 -25.04 -2.55 -2.05
CA ALA A 50 -24.07 -3.11 -2.96
C ALA A 50 -22.87 -2.16 -3.16
N GLU A 51 -23.11 -0.87 -3.34
CA GLU A 51 -22.07 0.16 -3.47
C GLU A 51 -21.16 0.21 -2.23
N LYS A 52 -21.70 0.00 -1.02
CA LYS A 52 -20.89 -0.04 0.21
C LYS A 52 -19.94 -1.22 0.24
N TYR A 53 -20.39 -2.42 -0.14
CA TYR A 53 -19.51 -3.59 -0.27
C TYR A 53 -18.42 -3.38 -1.34
N LEU A 54 -18.82 -2.90 -2.52
CA LEU A 54 -17.87 -2.60 -3.60
C LEU A 54 -16.85 -1.53 -3.20
N ALA A 55 -17.26 -0.53 -2.43
CA ALA A 55 -16.36 0.50 -1.90
C ALA A 55 -15.30 -0.07 -0.94
N ILE A 56 -15.66 -1.06 -0.10
CA ILE A 56 -14.70 -1.77 0.77
C ILE A 56 -13.64 -2.47 -0.09
N PHE A 57 -14.06 -3.30 -1.06
CA PHE A 57 -13.14 -4.00 -1.93
C PHE A 57 -12.25 -3.05 -2.76
N LYS A 58 -12.85 -1.98 -3.28
CA LYS A 58 -12.09 -0.92 -3.98
C LYS A 58 -11.05 -0.26 -3.09
N ARG A 59 -11.33 -0.13 -1.79
CA ARG A 59 -10.40 0.43 -0.81
C ARG A 59 -9.22 -0.49 -0.57
N THR A 60 -9.42 -1.79 -0.50
CA THR A 60 -8.35 -2.81 -0.37
C THR A 60 -7.34 -2.77 -1.53
N LEU A 61 -7.72 -2.24 -2.69
CA LEU A 61 -6.80 -2.00 -3.81
C LEU A 61 -6.33 -0.54 -3.91
N SER A 62 -6.33 0.19 -2.79
CA SER A 62 -6.00 1.63 -2.79
C SER A 62 -4.82 1.91 -1.88
N GLY A 63 -3.92 2.76 -2.34
CA GLY A 63 -2.74 3.17 -1.59
C GLY A 63 -1.52 3.30 -2.48
N THR A 64 -0.38 3.43 -1.88
CA THR A 64 0.92 3.54 -2.55
C THR A 64 1.52 2.14 -2.69
N GLN A 65 1.94 1.79 -3.90
CA GLN A 65 2.69 0.54 -4.14
C GLN A 65 4.02 0.55 -3.38
N GLY A 66 4.39 -0.60 -2.84
CA GLY A 66 5.56 -0.75 -1.98
C GLY A 66 5.36 -0.23 -0.55
N GLN A 67 4.19 0.34 -0.23
CA GLN A 67 3.81 0.78 1.12
C GLN A 67 2.52 0.11 1.57
N ASN A 68 1.38 0.56 1.03
CA ASN A 68 0.06 -0.03 1.33
C ASN A 68 -0.23 -1.27 0.50
N LEU A 69 0.28 -1.32 -0.74
CA LEU A 69 0.09 -2.39 -1.69
C LEU A 69 1.44 -3.06 -1.92
N ILE A 70 1.58 -4.28 -1.42
CA ILE A 70 2.83 -5.03 -1.34
C ILE A 70 2.66 -6.32 -2.13
N ASP A 71 3.56 -6.58 -3.07
CA ASP A 71 3.58 -7.86 -3.78
C ASP A 71 4.14 -8.94 -2.86
N ILE A 72 3.43 -10.04 -2.72
CA ILE A 72 3.84 -11.26 -2.01
C ILE A 72 4.16 -12.31 -3.06
N ASP A 73 5.41 -12.73 -3.10
CA ASP A 73 5.88 -13.76 -4.02
C ASP A 73 5.80 -15.14 -3.35
N PHE A 74 5.27 -16.11 -4.08
CA PHE A 74 5.31 -17.52 -3.68
C PHE A 74 6.55 -18.18 -4.28
N ASP A 75 7.21 -19.03 -3.50
CA ASP A 75 8.34 -19.81 -3.97
C ASP A 75 7.87 -20.84 -5.02
N PRO A 76 8.30 -20.72 -6.29
CA PRO A 76 7.86 -21.63 -7.35
C PRO A 76 8.19 -23.10 -7.08
N GLU A 77 9.28 -23.37 -6.33
CA GLU A 77 9.72 -24.74 -6.02
C GLU A 77 8.83 -25.39 -4.96
N ARG A 78 8.18 -24.59 -4.11
CA ARG A 78 7.30 -25.05 -3.02
C ARG A 78 5.82 -24.92 -3.32
N LEU A 79 5.45 -24.34 -4.45
CA LEU A 79 4.06 -24.00 -4.76
C LEU A 79 3.12 -25.20 -4.72
N SER A 80 3.56 -26.36 -5.25
CA SER A 80 2.76 -27.59 -5.26
C SER A 80 2.54 -28.17 -3.85
N ASP A 81 3.42 -27.86 -2.92
CA ASP A 81 3.42 -28.42 -1.57
C ASP A 81 2.93 -27.43 -0.50
N SER A 82 2.59 -26.17 -0.91
CA SER A 82 2.03 -25.16 -0.03
C SER A 82 0.52 -25.36 0.19
N PRO A 83 0.07 -25.73 1.39
CA PRO A 83 -1.35 -25.86 1.72
C PRO A 83 -2.10 -24.53 1.56
N GLU A 84 -1.46 -23.39 1.87
CA GLU A 84 -2.04 -22.05 1.79
C GLU A 84 -2.30 -21.67 0.34
N HIS A 85 -1.32 -21.90 -0.55
CA HIS A 85 -1.51 -21.64 -1.97
C HIS A 85 -2.59 -22.55 -2.59
N GLN A 86 -2.63 -23.83 -2.18
CA GLN A 86 -3.68 -24.76 -2.61
C GLN A 86 -5.07 -24.28 -2.13
N LEU A 87 -5.17 -23.79 -0.89
CA LEU A 87 -6.40 -23.22 -0.33
C LEU A 87 -6.87 -22.00 -1.12
N LEU A 88 -5.98 -21.03 -1.40
CA LEU A 88 -6.30 -19.86 -2.21
C LEU A 88 -6.74 -20.24 -3.62
N THR A 89 -6.08 -21.23 -4.21
CA THR A 89 -6.43 -21.75 -5.54
C THR A 89 -7.81 -22.42 -5.51
N ALA A 90 -8.11 -23.25 -4.51
CA ALA A 90 -9.41 -23.90 -4.35
C ALA A 90 -10.55 -22.87 -4.16
N LEU A 91 -10.34 -21.84 -3.35
CA LEU A 91 -11.30 -20.74 -3.19
C LEU A 91 -11.61 -20.03 -4.50
N LYS A 92 -10.58 -19.75 -5.29
CA LYS A 92 -10.70 -19.12 -6.62
C LYS A 92 -11.43 -20.05 -7.61
N ASP A 93 -11.00 -21.31 -7.71
CA ASP A 93 -11.49 -22.24 -8.72
C ASP A 93 -12.94 -22.70 -8.46
N THR A 94 -13.33 -22.79 -7.18
CA THR A 94 -14.73 -23.05 -6.78
C THR A 94 -15.61 -21.81 -6.86
N ALA A 95 -15.04 -20.63 -7.17
CA ALA A 95 -15.72 -19.33 -7.10
C ALA A 95 -16.46 -19.13 -5.77
N LEU A 96 -15.85 -19.55 -4.65
CA LEU A 96 -16.39 -19.49 -3.27
C LEU A 96 -17.68 -20.29 -3.04
N LYS A 97 -17.98 -21.28 -3.88
CA LYS A 97 -19.20 -22.09 -3.76
C LYS A 97 -19.04 -23.27 -2.81
N ASP A 98 -17.82 -23.66 -2.50
CA ASP A 98 -17.53 -24.70 -1.54
C ASP A 98 -17.51 -24.11 -0.11
N ASP A 99 -18.55 -24.42 0.65
CA ASP A 99 -18.72 -23.91 2.01
C ASP A 99 -17.64 -24.39 2.96
N GLU A 100 -17.17 -25.62 2.82
CA GLU A 100 -16.15 -26.21 3.70
C GLU A 100 -14.80 -25.49 3.51
N THR A 101 -14.41 -25.26 2.26
CA THR A 101 -13.19 -24.52 1.92
C THR A 101 -13.23 -23.06 2.41
N VAL A 102 -14.38 -22.39 2.26
CA VAL A 102 -14.57 -21.01 2.74
C VAL A 102 -14.50 -20.95 4.27
N GLU A 103 -15.18 -21.85 4.98
CA GLU A 103 -15.16 -21.91 6.44
C GLU A 103 -13.74 -22.21 6.95
N TYR A 104 -13.05 -23.16 6.35
CA TYR A 104 -11.66 -23.47 6.70
C TYR A 104 -10.75 -22.23 6.54
N PHE A 105 -10.92 -21.48 5.46
CA PHE A 105 -10.16 -20.23 5.25
C PHE A 105 -10.45 -19.19 6.33
N PHE A 106 -11.71 -18.99 6.71
CA PHE A 106 -12.05 -18.07 7.79
C PHE A 106 -11.42 -18.51 9.11
N GLN A 107 -11.46 -19.81 9.43
CA GLN A 107 -10.85 -20.33 10.66
C GLN A 107 -9.32 -20.15 10.67
N GLN A 108 -8.65 -20.27 9.52
CA GLN A 108 -7.21 -19.98 9.39
C GLN A 108 -6.91 -18.53 9.75
N ILE A 109 -7.69 -17.58 9.24
CA ILE A 109 -7.50 -16.16 9.59
C ILE A 109 -7.79 -15.94 11.08
N ILE A 110 -8.93 -16.41 11.57
CA ILE A 110 -9.38 -16.18 12.96
C ILE A 110 -8.38 -16.77 13.97
N GLY A 111 -7.85 -17.96 13.70
CA GLY A 111 -6.90 -18.63 14.58
C GLY A 111 -5.54 -17.93 14.71
N ASN A 112 -5.19 -17.08 13.76
CA ASN A 112 -3.89 -16.40 13.71
C ASN A 112 -3.98 -14.87 13.85
N LEU A 113 -5.17 -14.27 13.66
CA LEU A 113 -5.36 -12.82 13.70
C LEU A 113 -5.88 -12.37 15.06
N GLN A 114 -5.16 -11.46 15.71
CA GLN A 114 -5.61 -10.80 16.92
C GLN A 114 -5.92 -9.33 16.62
N MET A 115 -7.18 -8.93 16.85
CA MET A 115 -7.63 -7.55 16.69
C MET A 115 -8.21 -7.01 18.00
N GLU A 116 -7.95 -5.74 18.29
CA GLU A 116 -8.50 -5.08 19.50
C GLU A 116 -10.02 -4.92 19.42
N ASP A 117 -10.53 -4.62 18.24
CA ASP A 117 -11.96 -4.45 17.96
C ASP A 117 -12.57 -5.73 17.39
N HIS A 118 -13.90 -5.80 17.35
CA HIS A 118 -14.58 -6.75 16.49
C HIS A 118 -14.18 -6.52 15.04
N TYR A 119 -14.27 -7.55 14.20
CA TYR A 119 -13.90 -7.41 12.79
C TYR A 119 -14.78 -8.24 11.86
N LEU A 120 -14.85 -7.79 10.62
CA LEU A 120 -15.56 -8.44 9.54
C LEU A 120 -14.58 -8.86 8.46
N ILE A 121 -14.52 -10.16 8.20
CA ILE A 121 -13.80 -10.73 7.05
C ILE A 121 -14.78 -10.79 5.90
N LEU A 122 -14.45 -10.15 4.79
CA LEU A 122 -15.21 -10.21 3.54
C LEU A 122 -14.35 -10.87 2.47
N LEU A 123 -14.94 -11.81 1.75
CA LEU A 123 -14.29 -12.54 0.65
C LEU A 123 -15.22 -12.52 -0.56
N MET A 124 -14.69 -12.15 -1.73
CA MET A 124 -15.43 -12.19 -2.99
C MET A 124 -14.59 -12.84 -4.10
N HIS A 125 -15.29 -13.34 -5.12
CA HIS A 125 -14.73 -13.83 -6.37
C HIS A 125 -15.31 -13.03 -7.52
N ASP A 126 -14.45 -12.63 -8.48
CA ASP A 126 -14.85 -12.01 -9.73
C ASP A 126 -14.16 -12.70 -10.92
N GLY A 127 -14.83 -12.71 -12.06
CA GLY A 127 -14.28 -13.14 -13.34
C GLY A 127 -14.21 -11.96 -14.29
N TYR A 128 -12.99 -11.52 -14.63
CA TYR A 128 -12.77 -10.41 -15.53
C TYR A 128 -12.48 -10.90 -16.95
N ASP A 129 -13.37 -10.60 -17.88
CA ASP A 129 -13.12 -10.75 -19.30
C ASP A 129 -12.07 -9.72 -19.74
N VAL A 130 -10.85 -10.20 -19.98
CA VAL A 130 -9.73 -9.36 -20.37
C VAL A 130 -9.88 -8.96 -21.83
N PRO A 131 -9.99 -7.66 -22.16
CA PRO A 131 -10.11 -7.22 -23.55
C PRO A 131 -8.85 -7.58 -24.33
N PHE A 132 -9.03 -8.08 -25.56
CA PHE A 132 -7.94 -8.35 -26.48
C PHE A 132 -7.10 -7.08 -26.71
N ARG A 133 -5.79 -7.21 -26.62
CA ARG A 133 -4.85 -6.13 -26.95
C ARG A 133 -4.17 -6.43 -28.29
N SER A 134 -4.33 -5.52 -29.24
CA SER A 134 -3.59 -5.57 -30.49
C SER A 134 -2.07 -5.46 -30.22
N ARG A 135 -1.27 -6.32 -30.85
CA ARG A 135 0.19 -6.29 -30.72
C ARG A 135 0.83 -5.14 -31.52
N ASP A 136 0.11 -4.59 -32.51
CA ASP A 136 0.66 -3.59 -33.43
C ASP A 136 0.55 -2.17 -32.88
N ASP A 137 -0.53 -1.83 -32.20
CA ASP A 137 -0.82 -0.47 -31.72
C ASP A 137 -1.22 -0.40 -30.25
N GLY A 138 -1.29 -1.56 -29.56
CA GLY A 138 -1.69 -1.64 -28.16
C GLY A 138 -3.15 -1.27 -27.89
N SER A 139 -3.98 -1.10 -28.93
CA SER A 139 -5.40 -0.80 -28.81
C SER A 139 -6.15 -1.95 -28.16
N LYS A 140 -7.13 -1.64 -27.30
CA LYS A 140 -8.01 -2.63 -26.68
C LYS A 140 -9.25 -2.85 -27.53
N ASP A 141 -9.49 -4.09 -27.91
CA ASP A 141 -10.73 -4.52 -28.53
C ASP A 141 -11.62 -5.16 -27.45
N TYR A 142 -12.67 -4.45 -27.05
CA TYR A 142 -13.63 -4.91 -26.03
C TYR A 142 -14.64 -5.93 -26.55
N GLU A 143 -14.69 -6.17 -27.85
CA GLU A 143 -15.55 -7.21 -28.47
C GLU A 143 -14.82 -8.57 -28.51
N ARG A 144 -13.50 -8.57 -28.29
CA ARG A 144 -12.67 -9.78 -28.23
C ARG A 144 -12.08 -9.95 -26.85
N SER A 145 -12.07 -11.18 -26.37
CA SER A 145 -11.47 -11.55 -25.07
C SER A 145 -10.17 -12.32 -25.29
N ASP A 146 -9.13 -11.98 -24.53
CA ASP A 146 -7.89 -12.77 -24.43
C ASP A 146 -8.04 -13.92 -23.42
N GLY A 147 -9.11 -13.92 -22.63
CA GLY A 147 -9.42 -14.92 -21.60
C GLY A 147 -10.10 -14.29 -20.40
N VAL A 148 -10.52 -15.14 -19.47
CA VAL A 148 -11.16 -14.69 -18.23
C VAL A 148 -10.14 -14.76 -17.08
N PHE A 149 -9.84 -13.62 -16.47
CA PHE A 149 -9.06 -13.55 -15.26
C PHE A 149 -9.95 -13.77 -14.04
N HIS A 150 -9.83 -14.94 -13.41
CA HIS A 150 -10.52 -15.28 -12.17
C HIS A 150 -9.65 -14.94 -10.98
N TYR A 151 -10.23 -14.23 -10.00
CA TYR A 151 -9.52 -13.83 -8.79
C TYR A 151 -10.44 -13.77 -7.56
N ILE A 152 -9.83 -13.87 -6.40
CA ILE A 152 -10.48 -13.62 -5.12
C ILE A 152 -9.88 -12.35 -4.50
N LEU A 153 -10.71 -11.63 -3.75
CA LEU A 153 -10.28 -10.48 -2.95
C LEU A 153 -10.85 -10.62 -1.55
N CYS A 154 -9.96 -10.55 -0.58
CA CYS A 154 -10.26 -10.56 0.85
C CYS A 154 -10.08 -9.17 1.44
N SER A 155 -10.96 -8.77 2.35
CA SER A 155 -10.88 -7.53 3.12
C SER A 155 -11.20 -7.80 4.57
N VAL A 156 -10.33 -7.42 5.49
CA VAL A 156 -10.55 -7.49 6.93
C VAL A 156 -10.82 -6.07 7.44
N CYS A 157 -12.00 -5.85 7.97
CA CYS A 157 -12.48 -4.54 8.38
C CYS A 157 -12.77 -4.51 9.89
N PRO A 158 -12.26 -3.54 10.66
CA PRO A 158 -12.65 -3.37 12.06
C PRO A 158 -14.13 -3.00 12.13
N VAL A 159 -14.81 -3.50 13.14
CA VAL A 159 -16.21 -3.17 13.42
C VAL A 159 -16.29 -2.53 14.79
N LYS A 160 -16.70 -1.25 14.81
CA LYS A 160 -16.68 -0.41 16.01
C LYS A 160 -18.08 -0.01 16.43
N LEU A 161 -18.29 0.00 17.75
CA LEU A 161 -19.54 0.48 18.32
C LEU A 161 -19.54 2.01 18.31
N THR A 162 -20.57 2.62 17.70
CA THR A 162 -20.76 4.07 17.74
C THR A 162 -21.22 4.53 19.10
N LYS A 163 -20.89 5.77 19.46
CA LYS A 163 -21.45 6.38 20.67
C LYS A 163 -22.91 6.78 20.45
N PRO A 164 -23.77 6.66 21.46
CA PRO A 164 -25.13 7.22 21.41
C PRO A 164 -25.05 8.73 21.09
N SER A 165 -25.94 9.20 20.25
CA SER A 165 -25.92 10.60 19.79
C SER A 165 -27.33 11.11 19.48
N LEU A 166 -27.51 12.43 19.33
CA LEU A 166 -28.68 13.01 18.73
C LEU A 166 -28.55 13.01 17.21
N SER A 167 -29.54 12.46 16.52
CA SER A 167 -29.59 12.41 15.05
C SER A 167 -30.82 13.18 14.57
N TYR A 168 -30.69 13.99 13.54
CA TYR A 168 -31.81 14.66 12.89
C TYR A 168 -32.63 13.67 12.07
N ASP A 169 -33.91 13.61 12.32
CA ASP A 169 -34.89 12.81 11.58
C ASP A 169 -35.63 13.73 10.59
N ALA A 170 -35.22 13.66 9.33
CA ALA A 170 -35.80 14.49 8.28
C ALA A 170 -37.29 14.20 8.04
N GLY A 171 -37.77 12.99 8.34
CA GLY A 171 -39.18 12.61 8.18
C GLY A 171 -40.08 13.29 9.20
N ASN A 172 -39.58 13.49 10.42
CA ASN A 172 -40.31 14.12 11.51
C ASN A 172 -39.88 15.57 11.77
N ASN A 173 -38.87 16.06 11.03
CA ASN A 173 -38.28 17.38 11.21
C ASN A 173 -37.90 17.69 12.67
N ASP A 174 -37.31 16.71 13.36
CA ASP A 174 -36.93 16.77 14.77
C ASP A 174 -35.66 15.98 15.05
N PHE A 175 -35.10 16.17 16.25
CA PHE A 175 -33.95 15.41 16.72
C PHE A 175 -34.40 14.24 17.60
N ARG A 176 -33.87 13.04 17.32
CA ARG A 176 -34.11 11.85 18.14
C ARG A 176 -32.81 11.26 18.66
N SER A 177 -32.90 10.53 19.76
CA SER A 177 -31.80 9.72 20.25
C SER A 177 -31.50 8.63 19.24
N LYS A 178 -30.20 8.55 18.81
CA LYS A 178 -29.67 7.43 18.07
C LYS A 178 -28.93 6.51 19.04
N GLU A 179 -29.34 5.26 19.07
CA GLU A 179 -28.65 4.22 19.81
C GLU A 179 -27.30 3.90 19.20
N SER A 180 -26.49 3.16 19.96
CA SER A 180 -25.19 2.67 19.47
C SER A 180 -25.40 1.60 18.41
N ASP A 181 -24.73 1.74 17.27
CA ASP A 181 -24.69 0.77 16.18
C ASP A 181 -23.28 0.24 15.97
N TRP A 182 -23.17 -1.03 15.58
CA TRP A 182 -21.92 -1.60 15.11
C TRP A 182 -21.68 -1.20 13.66
N ILE A 183 -20.61 -0.44 13.39
CA ILE A 183 -20.31 0.10 12.07
C ILE A 183 -18.99 -0.49 11.56
N VAL A 184 -19.04 -1.00 10.32
CA VAL A 184 -17.86 -1.51 9.60
C VAL A 184 -16.98 -0.33 9.18
N GLY A 185 -15.73 -0.36 9.59
CA GLY A 185 -14.72 0.61 9.22
C GLY A 185 -14.09 0.31 7.85
N ALA A 186 -13.14 1.15 7.45
CA ALA A 186 -12.32 0.87 6.28
C ALA A 186 -11.46 -0.37 6.50
N PRO A 187 -11.14 -1.15 5.43
CA PRO A 187 -10.26 -2.31 5.55
C PRO A 187 -8.93 -1.94 6.22
N GLU A 188 -8.50 -2.77 7.15
CA GLU A 188 -7.21 -2.67 7.82
C GLU A 188 -6.14 -3.43 7.04
N MET A 189 -6.51 -4.60 6.60
CA MET A 189 -5.69 -5.47 5.74
C MET A 189 -6.56 -6.23 4.75
N GLY A 190 -5.92 -6.86 3.78
CA GLY A 190 -6.59 -7.70 2.80
C GLY A 190 -5.64 -8.10 1.68
N PHE A 191 -6.15 -8.80 0.68
CA PHE A 191 -5.33 -9.21 -0.46
C PHE A 191 -6.17 -9.51 -1.69
N LEU A 192 -5.51 -9.49 -2.85
CA LEU A 192 -5.99 -10.01 -4.12
C LEU A 192 -5.12 -11.19 -4.53
N PHE A 193 -5.73 -12.30 -4.95
CA PHE A 193 -5.04 -13.49 -5.45
C PHE A 193 -5.81 -14.12 -6.62
N PRO A 194 -5.12 -14.57 -7.67
CA PRO A 194 -3.72 -14.32 -8.01
C PRO A 194 -3.49 -12.85 -8.43
N ALA A 195 -2.24 -12.45 -8.55
CA ALA A 195 -1.92 -11.13 -9.08
C ALA A 195 -2.32 -11.03 -10.57
N PHE A 196 -2.70 -9.82 -11.00
CA PHE A 196 -3.03 -9.52 -12.40
C PHE A 196 -1.84 -8.82 -13.05
N GLU A 197 -1.29 -9.42 -14.08
CA GLU A 197 -0.09 -8.92 -14.73
C GLU A 197 -0.27 -8.95 -16.25
N GLU A 198 -0.24 -7.76 -16.85
CA GLU A 198 -0.35 -7.54 -18.30
C GLU A 198 -1.52 -8.27 -19.00
N GLY A 199 -2.63 -8.48 -18.31
CA GLY A 199 -3.80 -9.17 -18.84
C GLY A 199 -3.90 -10.64 -18.45
N ALA A 200 -2.96 -11.19 -17.72
CA ALA A 200 -2.92 -12.59 -17.31
C ALA A 200 -2.91 -12.77 -15.79
N ALA A 201 -3.23 -13.97 -15.34
CA ALA A 201 -3.10 -14.37 -13.95
C ALA A 201 -1.66 -14.78 -13.63
N ASN A 202 -1.04 -14.13 -12.65
CA ASN A 202 0.23 -14.56 -12.06
C ASN A 202 -0.05 -15.31 -10.77
N ILE A 203 -0.09 -16.64 -10.81
CA ILE A 203 -0.35 -17.52 -9.66
C ILE A 203 0.81 -17.58 -8.66
N TYR A 204 1.98 -17.10 -9.05
CA TYR A 204 3.17 -17.03 -8.19
C TYR A 204 3.20 -15.77 -7.33
N GLN A 205 2.17 -14.93 -7.41
CA GLN A 205 2.14 -13.66 -6.71
C GLN A 205 0.72 -13.32 -6.23
N ALA A 206 0.64 -12.71 -5.05
CA ALA A 206 -0.55 -12.05 -4.51
C ALA A 206 -0.26 -10.56 -4.27
N LEU A 207 -1.29 -9.73 -4.28
CA LEU A 207 -1.18 -8.33 -3.88
C LEU A 207 -1.78 -8.17 -2.47
N TYR A 208 -0.94 -7.94 -1.48
CA TYR A 208 -1.32 -7.67 -0.11
C TYR A 208 -1.59 -6.19 0.11
N TYR A 209 -2.60 -5.87 0.91
CA TYR A 209 -2.95 -4.52 1.34
C TYR A 209 -2.83 -4.37 2.85
N THR A 210 -2.18 -3.31 3.29
CA THR A 210 -2.23 -2.81 4.67
C THR A 210 -2.60 -1.33 4.69
N ARG A 211 -3.48 -0.93 5.62
CA ARG A 211 -3.84 0.48 5.80
C ARG A 211 -2.75 1.24 6.53
N ASP A 212 -2.21 0.63 7.57
CA ASP A 212 -1.14 1.18 8.39
C ASP A 212 0.21 0.60 7.94
N THR A 213 1.07 1.48 7.42
CA THR A 213 2.38 1.08 6.89
C THR A 213 3.44 0.88 7.99
N SER A 214 3.09 1.15 9.24
CA SER A 214 3.95 0.89 10.41
C SER A 214 3.72 -0.50 11.02
N VAL A 215 2.61 -1.17 10.66
CA VAL A 215 2.22 -2.48 11.22
C VAL A 215 2.40 -3.57 10.16
N SER A 216 3.13 -4.63 10.51
CA SER A 216 3.43 -5.73 9.59
C SER A 216 2.28 -6.71 9.40
N HIS A 217 1.41 -6.91 10.40
CA HIS A 217 0.38 -7.96 10.40
C HIS A 217 0.93 -9.35 9.98
N GLU A 218 2.12 -9.71 10.49
CA GLU A 218 2.83 -10.95 10.15
C GLU A 218 1.97 -12.19 10.36
N ASP A 219 1.19 -12.21 11.44
CA ASP A 219 0.30 -13.33 11.78
C ASP A 219 -0.71 -13.59 10.66
N PHE A 220 -1.31 -12.53 10.10
CA PHE A 220 -2.24 -12.63 8.97
C PHE A 220 -1.53 -13.13 7.71
N VAL A 221 -0.36 -12.57 7.40
CA VAL A 221 0.37 -12.93 6.18
C VAL A 221 0.89 -14.36 6.25
N ASN A 222 1.39 -14.78 7.40
CA ASN A 222 1.81 -16.16 7.60
C ASN A 222 0.62 -17.14 7.49
N ALA A 223 -0.54 -16.77 8.05
CA ALA A 223 -1.73 -17.62 7.98
C ALA A 223 -2.28 -17.78 6.56
N VAL A 224 -2.15 -16.75 5.72
CA VAL A 224 -2.74 -16.73 4.37
C VAL A 224 -1.75 -17.18 3.30
N PHE A 225 -0.46 -16.82 3.42
CA PHE A 225 0.53 -16.99 2.37
C PHE A 225 1.72 -17.86 2.75
N GLN A 226 1.95 -18.09 4.05
CA GLN A 226 3.16 -18.74 4.56
C GLN A 226 4.44 -18.10 3.98
N SER A 227 4.42 -16.78 3.85
CA SER A 227 5.49 -15.96 3.27
C SER A 227 5.95 -14.91 4.26
N GLU A 228 7.21 -14.52 4.14
CA GLU A 228 7.74 -13.41 4.91
C GLU A 228 7.33 -12.08 4.27
N LEU A 229 6.81 -11.16 5.08
CA LEU A 229 6.59 -9.79 4.63
C LEU A 229 7.94 -9.07 4.47
N PRO A 230 8.07 -8.24 3.44
CA PRO A 230 9.15 -7.25 3.46
C PRO A 230 8.97 -6.33 4.67
N MET A 231 10.09 -5.84 5.20
CA MET A 231 10.09 -4.88 6.31
C MET A 231 9.07 -3.75 6.06
N PRO A 232 8.24 -3.37 7.05
CA PRO A 232 7.26 -2.29 6.90
C PRO A 232 7.88 -1.00 6.38
N ALA A 233 7.15 -0.26 5.54
CA ALA A 233 7.67 0.92 4.85
C ALA A 233 8.25 1.99 5.78
N GLU A 234 7.60 2.24 6.90
CA GLU A 234 8.10 3.20 7.91
C GLU A 234 9.38 2.70 8.57
N HIS A 235 9.44 1.42 8.90
CA HIS A 235 10.64 0.81 9.48
C HIS A 235 11.79 0.81 8.45
N GLN A 236 11.53 0.53 7.15
CA GLN A 236 12.54 0.67 6.10
C GLN A 236 13.11 2.09 6.06
N ARG A 237 12.25 3.12 6.20
CA ARG A 237 12.66 4.52 6.23
C ARG A 237 13.54 4.83 7.45
N GLU A 238 13.10 4.43 8.63
CA GLU A 238 13.84 4.68 9.88
C GLU A 238 15.21 4.00 9.87
N VAL A 239 15.26 2.73 9.45
CA VAL A 239 16.51 1.97 9.31
C VAL A 239 17.42 2.64 8.29
N PHE A 240 16.91 3.02 7.12
CA PHE A 240 17.70 3.68 6.07
C PHE A 240 18.26 5.05 6.54
N GLN A 241 17.44 5.87 7.23
CA GLN A 241 17.87 7.14 7.79
C GLN A 241 18.95 6.96 8.85
N THR A 242 18.75 6.03 9.78
CA THR A 242 19.71 5.69 10.83
C THR A 242 21.03 5.21 10.22
N LEU A 243 20.95 4.41 9.16
CA LEU A 243 22.11 3.88 8.46
C LEU A 243 22.92 5.01 7.80
N LEU A 244 22.28 5.95 7.12
CA LEU A 244 22.95 7.14 6.57
C LEU A 244 23.61 7.98 7.67
N GLU A 245 22.89 8.26 8.75
CA GLU A 245 23.40 9.07 9.86
C GLU A 245 24.63 8.41 10.52
N GLN A 246 24.56 7.12 10.83
CA GLN A 246 25.63 6.40 11.52
C GLN A 246 26.86 6.18 10.66
N THR A 247 26.69 5.93 9.35
CA THR A 247 27.80 5.65 8.45
C THR A 247 28.48 6.91 7.96
N LEU A 248 27.73 7.94 7.57
CA LEU A 248 28.29 9.16 6.99
C LEU A 248 28.80 10.13 8.08
N GLN A 249 28.15 10.18 9.25
CA GLN A 249 28.53 11.05 10.36
C GLN A 249 28.69 12.53 9.92
N GLU A 250 29.89 13.11 10.07
CA GLU A 250 30.17 14.49 9.67
C GLU A 250 30.11 14.73 8.15
N GLU A 251 30.17 13.70 7.32
CA GLU A 251 29.96 13.79 5.87
C GLU A 251 28.47 13.76 5.48
N CYS A 252 27.56 13.52 6.44
CA CYS A 252 26.10 13.60 6.25
C CYS A 252 25.65 15.07 6.22
N SER A 253 25.95 15.75 5.13
CA SER A 253 25.58 17.17 4.97
C SER A 253 24.19 17.34 4.34
N MET A 254 23.68 18.56 4.38
CA MET A 254 22.40 18.89 3.74
C MET A 254 22.49 18.67 2.22
N GLU A 255 23.60 19.03 1.62
CA GLU A 255 23.85 18.87 0.18
C GLU A 255 23.82 17.40 -0.22
N VAL A 256 24.41 16.50 0.59
CA VAL A 256 24.33 15.04 0.37
C VAL A 256 22.89 14.55 0.43
N MET A 257 22.13 14.99 1.44
CA MET A 257 20.72 14.57 1.58
C MET A 257 19.83 15.13 0.47
N GLN A 258 20.10 16.35 -0.01
CA GLN A 258 19.42 16.92 -1.18
C GLN A 258 19.73 16.11 -2.44
N ALA A 259 20.99 15.79 -2.70
CA ALA A 259 21.41 15.03 -3.87
C ALA A 259 20.79 13.62 -3.88
N VAL A 260 20.76 12.92 -2.74
CA VAL A 260 20.08 11.61 -2.62
C VAL A 260 18.59 11.74 -2.91
N HIS A 261 17.95 12.79 -2.36
CA HIS A 261 16.54 13.04 -2.60
C HIS A 261 16.25 13.32 -4.09
N GLU A 262 17.02 14.22 -4.71
CA GLU A 262 16.85 14.64 -6.11
C GLU A 262 17.03 13.46 -7.06
N GLN A 263 18.06 12.65 -6.88
CA GLN A 263 18.33 11.48 -7.71
C GLN A 263 17.22 10.42 -7.61
N VAL A 264 16.73 10.19 -6.40
CA VAL A 264 15.60 9.27 -6.21
C VAL A 264 14.34 9.83 -6.86
N MET A 265 14.10 11.16 -6.77
CA MET A 265 12.95 11.81 -7.39
C MET A 265 13.03 11.76 -8.92
N GLU A 266 14.20 11.99 -9.52
CA GLU A 266 14.41 11.88 -10.96
C GLU A 266 14.05 10.48 -11.47
N LYS A 267 14.57 9.44 -10.83
CA LYS A 267 14.24 8.03 -11.15
C LYS A 267 12.74 7.72 -10.98
N LEU A 268 12.10 8.30 -9.95
CA LEU A 268 10.65 8.13 -9.74
C LEU A 268 9.82 8.85 -10.82
N GLU A 269 10.28 9.97 -11.34
CA GLU A 269 9.61 10.69 -12.42
C GLU A 269 9.77 9.98 -13.77
N GLU A 270 10.94 9.47 -14.06
CA GLU A 270 11.19 8.63 -15.24
C GLU A 270 10.26 7.40 -15.22
N GLN A 271 10.15 6.74 -14.06
CA GLN A 271 9.25 5.60 -13.91
C GLN A 271 7.77 5.99 -14.12
N LYS A 272 7.33 7.16 -13.63
CA LYS A 272 5.94 7.63 -13.81
C LYS A 272 5.58 7.84 -15.27
N ALA A 273 6.55 8.11 -16.15
CA ALA A 273 6.35 8.27 -17.58
C ALA A 273 5.95 6.94 -18.24
N ASP A 274 6.42 5.81 -17.72
CA ASP A 274 6.02 4.47 -18.15
C ASP A 274 4.92 3.90 -17.23
N LYS A 275 3.71 3.79 -17.75
CA LYS A 275 2.56 3.24 -17.01
C LYS A 275 2.65 1.73 -16.74
N HIS A 276 3.56 1.04 -17.41
CA HIS A 276 3.81 -0.39 -17.26
C HIS A 276 5.01 -0.69 -16.36
N ALA A 277 5.78 0.32 -15.97
CA ALA A 277 6.94 0.12 -15.10
C ALA A 277 6.53 -0.44 -13.74
N GLU A 278 7.29 -1.40 -13.26
CA GLU A 278 7.19 -1.89 -11.89
C GLU A 278 7.58 -0.80 -10.88
N PRO A 279 7.16 -0.93 -9.61
CA PRO A 279 7.58 0.00 -8.55
C PRO A 279 9.11 0.11 -8.49
N LEU A 280 9.61 1.35 -8.45
CA LEU A 280 11.06 1.59 -8.38
C LEU A 280 11.62 1.03 -7.08
N LYS A 281 12.53 0.09 -7.21
CA LYS A 281 13.30 -0.49 -6.10
C LYS A 281 14.77 -0.10 -6.28
N LEU A 282 15.37 0.42 -5.22
CA LEU A 282 16.76 0.86 -5.19
C LEU A 282 17.63 -0.18 -4.49
N THR A 283 18.81 -0.38 -5.03
CA THR A 283 19.89 -1.16 -4.43
C THR A 283 20.82 -0.26 -3.62
N LYS A 284 21.70 -0.84 -2.79
CA LYS A 284 22.76 -0.09 -2.12
C LYS A 284 23.66 0.68 -3.11
N TYR A 285 23.88 0.13 -4.31
CA TYR A 285 24.72 0.76 -5.33
C TYR A 285 24.09 2.03 -5.91
N ASP A 286 22.75 2.05 -6.11
CA ASP A 286 22.06 3.26 -6.54
C ASP A 286 22.27 4.43 -5.58
N VAL A 287 22.41 4.14 -4.28
CA VAL A 287 22.67 5.16 -3.25
C VAL A 287 24.15 5.53 -3.19
N THR A 288 25.05 4.54 -3.22
CA THR A 288 26.50 4.81 -3.14
C THR A 288 27.03 5.56 -4.35
N ASP A 289 26.43 5.39 -5.52
CA ASP A 289 26.81 6.18 -6.72
C ASP A 289 26.55 7.68 -6.46
N VAL A 290 25.40 8.03 -5.89
CA VAL A 290 25.09 9.43 -5.51
C VAL A 290 26.03 9.94 -4.42
N LEU A 291 26.32 9.13 -3.41
CA LEU A 291 27.25 9.49 -2.34
C LEU A 291 28.65 9.77 -2.88
N ALA A 292 29.10 8.99 -3.87
CA ALA A 292 30.40 9.19 -4.54
C ALA A 292 30.42 10.51 -5.33
N GLU A 293 29.34 10.85 -6.03
CA GLU A 293 29.21 12.13 -6.75
C GLU A 293 29.25 13.33 -5.81
N CYS A 294 28.73 13.17 -4.60
CA CYS A 294 28.80 14.19 -3.54
C CYS A 294 30.16 14.26 -2.85
N GLY A 295 31.11 13.42 -3.20
CA GLY A 295 32.46 13.41 -2.62
C GLY A 295 32.57 12.75 -1.26
N VAL A 296 31.62 11.88 -0.90
CA VAL A 296 31.71 11.05 0.31
C VAL A 296 32.88 10.09 0.20
N SER A 297 33.63 9.92 1.29
CA SER A 297 34.82 9.09 1.30
C SER A 297 34.51 7.60 1.06
N THR A 298 35.42 6.90 0.38
CA THR A 298 35.27 5.45 0.07
C THR A 298 35.06 4.63 1.34
N ALA A 299 35.74 4.98 2.44
CA ALA A 299 35.57 4.27 3.72
C ALA A 299 34.14 4.38 4.28
N LYS A 300 33.49 5.54 4.11
CA LYS A 300 32.09 5.74 4.54
C LYS A 300 31.12 4.98 3.62
N MET A 301 31.37 4.95 2.33
CA MET A 301 30.57 4.17 1.38
C MET A 301 30.68 2.66 1.60
N GLU A 302 31.87 2.15 1.93
CA GLU A 302 32.07 0.74 2.30
C GLU A 302 31.30 0.43 3.60
N ALA A 303 31.40 1.28 4.62
CA ALA A 303 30.65 1.12 5.85
C ALA A 303 29.12 1.16 5.63
N PHE A 304 28.65 2.02 4.72
CA PHE A 304 27.24 2.05 4.32
C PHE A 304 26.81 0.73 3.68
N ASN A 305 27.60 0.21 2.73
CA ASN A 305 27.29 -1.06 2.06
C ASN A 305 27.22 -2.23 3.04
N ASP A 306 28.19 -2.32 3.96
CA ASP A 306 28.23 -3.39 4.97
C ASP A 306 27.04 -3.32 5.92
N GLN A 307 26.66 -2.14 6.38
CA GLN A 307 25.51 -1.97 7.25
C GLN A 307 24.19 -2.14 6.52
N TYR A 308 24.10 -1.74 5.23
CA TYR A 308 22.95 -2.01 4.39
C TYR A 308 22.70 -3.51 4.26
N ASP A 309 23.77 -4.29 3.99
CA ASP A 309 23.69 -5.75 3.87
C ASP A 309 23.26 -6.42 5.17
N GLN A 310 23.70 -5.88 6.32
CA GLN A 310 23.27 -6.38 7.62
C GLN A 310 21.81 -6.06 7.94
N ALA A 311 21.34 -4.89 7.52
CA ALA A 311 20.00 -4.41 7.84
C ALA A 311 18.92 -4.96 6.89
N PHE A 312 19.24 -5.05 5.60
CA PHE A 312 18.28 -5.40 4.54
C PHE A 312 18.61 -6.71 3.81
N GLY A 313 19.86 -7.17 3.86
CA GLY A 313 20.36 -8.31 3.10
C GLY A 313 21.18 -7.90 1.87
N GLU A 314 22.13 -8.76 1.44
CA GLU A 314 23.12 -8.47 0.38
C GLU A 314 22.51 -8.08 -0.98
N GLN A 315 21.35 -8.66 -1.32
CA GLN A 315 20.65 -8.42 -2.59
C GLN A 315 19.35 -7.65 -2.41
N ALA A 316 19.15 -7.06 -1.25
CA ALA A 316 17.91 -6.36 -0.94
C ALA A 316 17.72 -5.15 -1.86
N ARG A 317 16.47 -4.97 -2.27
CA ARG A 317 16.00 -3.83 -3.03
C ARG A 317 14.88 -3.17 -2.26
N ILE A 318 15.09 -1.96 -1.78
CA ILE A 318 14.10 -1.20 -1.03
C ILE A 318 13.29 -0.29 -1.95
N SER A 319 12.01 -0.14 -1.66
CA SER A 319 11.14 0.71 -2.47
C SER A 319 11.56 2.18 -2.34
N ALA A 320 11.78 2.87 -3.46
CA ALA A 320 12.20 4.27 -3.49
C ALA A 320 11.24 5.19 -2.71
N VAL A 321 9.93 4.93 -2.76
CA VAL A 321 8.91 5.71 -2.04
C VAL A 321 8.94 5.49 -0.52
N ASN A 322 9.66 4.46 -0.04
CA ASN A 322 9.82 4.21 1.40
C ASN A 322 10.97 5.03 1.99
N ILE A 323 12.00 5.34 1.21
CA ILE A 323 13.17 6.08 1.69
C ILE A 323 13.09 7.58 1.43
N THR A 324 12.27 8.04 0.49
CA THR A 324 12.05 9.45 0.22
C THR A 324 10.58 9.79 0.11
N SER A 325 10.20 11.04 0.40
CA SER A 325 8.84 11.52 0.21
C SER A 325 8.69 12.15 -1.17
N PRO A 326 7.84 11.57 -2.06
CA PRO A 326 7.62 12.15 -3.39
C PRO A 326 6.90 13.50 -3.39
N LYS A 327 6.43 13.96 -2.24
CA LYS A 327 5.63 15.18 -2.13
C LYS A 327 6.39 16.35 -1.55
N GLN A 328 7.31 16.09 -0.63
CA GLN A 328 7.98 17.15 0.11
C GLN A 328 9.36 16.71 0.59
N PHE A 329 10.27 17.67 0.63
CA PHE A 329 11.54 17.60 1.34
C PHE A 329 11.36 18.33 2.68
N GLU A 330 11.70 17.66 3.79
CA GLU A 330 11.51 18.22 5.15
C GLU A 330 12.86 18.50 5.81
N VAL A 331 13.02 19.71 6.29
CA VAL A 331 14.16 20.13 7.13
C VAL A 331 13.65 20.48 8.51
N LYS A 332 14.18 19.85 9.55
CA LYS A 332 13.70 19.97 10.92
C LYS A 332 14.80 20.40 11.88
N THR A 333 14.49 21.37 12.70
CA THR A 333 15.26 21.74 13.89
C THR A 333 14.38 21.51 15.12
N PRO A 334 14.92 21.57 16.36
CA PRO A 334 14.08 21.39 17.56
C PRO A 334 12.87 22.30 17.68
N SER A 335 12.89 23.47 17.02
CA SER A 335 11.85 24.50 17.15
C SER A 335 11.19 24.88 15.83
N VAL A 336 11.70 24.41 14.69
CA VAL A 336 11.23 24.81 13.36
C VAL A 336 11.15 23.61 12.44
N VAL A 337 10.06 23.51 11.68
CA VAL A 337 9.91 22.55 10.59
C VAL A 337 9.69 23.31 9.30
N ILE A 338 10.54 23.04 8.31
CA ILE A 338 10.48 23.61 6.97
C ILE A 338 10.05 22.50 6.03
N LYS A 339 8.97 22.71 5.27
CA LYS A 339 8.48 21.77 4.27
C LYS A 339 8.56 22.43 2.89
N ILE A 340 9.25 21.78 2.00
CA ILE A 340 9.57 22.27 0.66
C ILE A 340 8.97 21.28 -0.32
N ASN A 341 8.44 21.76 -1.44
CA ASN A 341 8.03 20.88 -2.54
C ASN A 341 9.23 20.06 -3.00
N SER A 342 9.03 18.78 -3.27
CA SER A 342 10.12 17.84 -3.60
C SER A 342 10.94 18.21 -4.85
N ASP A 343 10.37 19.02 -5.74
CA ASP A 343 10.99 19.54 -6.96
C ASP A 343 11.71 20.89 -6.77
N ARG A 344 11.68 21.45 -5.54
CA ARG A 344 12.22 22.79 -5.23
C ARG A 344 13.18 22.78 -4.04
N THR A 345 13.96 21.69 -3.90
CA THR A 345 15.03 21.60 -2.87
C THR A 345 16.09 22.70 -3.04
N ASP A 346 16.24 23.23 -4.26
CA ASP A 346 17.11 24.36 -4.63
C ASP A 346 16.84 25.65 -3.85
N LEU A 347 15.65 25.78 -3.25
CA LEU A 347 15.28 26.98 -2.47
C LEU A 347 15.93 27.05 -1.09
N VAL A 348 16.53 25.97 -0.62
CA VAL A 348 17.08 25.91 0.74
C VAL A 348 18.56 25.56 0.68
N GLU A 349 19.36 26.36 1.37
CA GLU A 349 20.80 26.16 1.51
C GLU A 349 21.27 26.35 2.95
N THR A 350 22.44 25.78 3.29
CA THR A 350 23.09 26.04 4.56
C THR A 350 24.25 27.02 4.41
N ARG A 351 24.39 27.98 5.33
CA ARG A 351 25.54 28.88 5.38
C ARG A 351 26.00 29.12 6.81
N THR A 352 27.29 29.28 6.98
CA THR A 352 27.88 29.80 8.24
C THR A 352 28.12 31.29 8.09
N ILE A 353 27.47 32.10 8.94
CA ILE A 353 27.61 33.55 8.97
C ILE A 353 28.02 33.93 10.39
N ASP A 354 29.13 34.62 10.56
CA ASP A 354 29.69 35.06 11.84
C ASP A 354 29.82 33.92 12.89
N GLY A 355 30.16 32.69 12.40
CA GLY A 355 30.36 31.52 13.27
C GLY A 355 29.07 30.80 13.64
N HIS A 356 27.93 31.23 13.16
CA HIS A 356 26.63 30.58 13.36
C HIS A 356 26.15 29.90 12.09
N SER A 357 25.59 28.70 12.22
CA SER A 357 24.99 27.97 11.11
C SER A 357 23.55 28.42 10.85
N TYR A 358 23.23 28.74 9.62
CA TYR A 358 21.92 29.19 9.17
C TYR A 358 21.37 28.25 8.11
N ILE A 359 20.05 28.09 8.10
CA ILE A 359 19.29 27.56 7.01
C ILE A 359 18.64 28.75 6.30
N LEU A 360 19.02 28.99 5.06
CA LEU A 360 18.53 30.09 4.25
C LEU A 360 17.47 29.58 3.28
N ILE A 361 16.39 30.34 3.15
CA ILE A 361 15.31 30.07 2.18
C ILE A 361 15.29 31.20 1.17
N ARG A 362 15.45 30.87 -0.12
CA ARG A 362 15.34 31.86 -1.18
C ARG A 362 13.89 32.32 -1.31
N ALA A 363 13.66 33.63 -1.27
CA ALA A 363 12.34 34.25 -1.17
C ALA A 363 12.02 35.15 -2.35
N ASP A 364 12.55 34.86 -3.55
CA ASP A 364 12.40 35.68 -4.76
C ASP A 364 10.93 35.82 -5.21
N GLU A 365 10.07 34.85 -4.86
CA GLU A 365 8.67 34.81 -5.25
C GLU A 365 7.72 35.50 -4.25
N GLY A 366 8.27 36.11 -3.20
CA GLY A 366 7.52 36.79 -2.14
C GLY A 366 7.36 35.97 -0.87
N VAL A 367 7.02 36.64 0.21
CA VAL A 367 6.86 36.05 1.55
C VAL A 367 5.51 36.48 2.14
N GLU A 368 4.81 35.52 2.73
CA GLU A 368 3.62 35.78 3.53
C GLU A 368 3.89 35.46 5.02
N VAL A 369 3.47 36.36 5.89
CA VAL A 369 3.49 36.17 7.33
C VAL A 369 2.08 36.26 7.87
N ASN A 370 1.57 35.18 8.45
CA ASN A 370 0.20 35.07 8.95
C ASN A 370 -0.88 35.47 7.92
N GLY A 371 -0.64 35.13 6.63
CA GLY A 371 -1.56 35.46 5.54
C GLY A 371 -1.42 36.89 5.02
N VAL A 372 -0.40 37.63 5.41
CA VAL A 372 -0.10 38.97 4.93
C VAL A 372 1.20 38.95 4.13
N SER A 373 1.15 39.41 2.87
CA SER A 373 2.34 39.55 2.04
C SER A 373 3.26 40.62 2.59
N VAL A 374 4.54 40.30 2.77
CA VAL A 374 5.57 41.20 3.28
C VAL A 374 6.70 41.38 2.26
N ASN A 375 7.33 42.54 2.28
CA ASN A 375 8.54 42.78 1.51
C ASN A 375 9.75 42.35 2.34
N VAL A 376 10.61 41.55 1.76
CA VAL A 376 11.88 41.07 2.33
C VAL A 376 13.05 41.63 1.55
#